data_206217965d2d8f0f094c7d5df3d8271f
#
_entry.id   206217965d2d8f0f094c7d5df3d8271f
#
_cell.length_a   1.000
_cell.length_b   1.000
_cell.length_c   1.000
_cell.angle_alpha   90.00
_cell.angle_beta   90.00
_cell.angle_gamma   90.00
#
_symmetry.space_group_name_H-M   'P 1'
#
loop_
_entity.id
_entity.type
_entity.pdbx_description
1 polymer ?
#
loop_
_entity_poly.entity_id
_entity_poly.type
_entity_poly.pdbx_seq_one_letter_code
_entity_poly.pdbx_strand_id
1 'polypeptide(L)'
;MNKNETNQWIASYRTDQPHFGLERMVRLLALRGNPHLKLKVIHIGGTNGKGSTIAFLKNMLGKMGLRVGVFSSPYLIHYTDQIAINEESIPEARLETLMVDYRSLLEGEHAHDLQGTTEFEIITAIAYDYFASEQVDVAIMEVGMGGLLDSTNVCQPILTGITTIGLDHVALLGDSLEAIAEQKAGIIKQGVPLVTGNIVPEALAVINQIAKAKEAPRLVYGEDYQVSHQGSVGTGEVFDYTSPLRQGRFQTGLLGLHQIENAGMAIALLDTF
;
A
#
# COMPACT_ATOMS: atom_id res chain seq x y z
N MET A 1 29.32 2.44 5.57
CA MET A 1 28.61 3.11 6.69
C MET A 1 28.24 2.06 7.71
N ASN A 2 28.22 2.39 8.99
CA ASN A 2 27.61 1.50 9.99
C ASN A 2 26.10 1.80 10.13
N LYS A 3 25.34 0.91 10.77
CA LYS A 3 23.89 1.02 10.96
C LYS A 3 23.43 2.40 11.47
N ASN A 4 24.14 2.97 12.43
CA ASN A 4 23.79 4.28 13.00
C ASN A 4 23.97 5.41 12.00
N GLU A 5 25.06 5.40 11.23
CA GLU A 5 25.32 6.39 10.18
C GLU A 5 24.26 6.32 9.07
N THR A 6 23.85 5.13 8.68
CA THR A 6 22.85 4.91 7.63
C THR A 6 21.46 5.40 8.08
N ASN A 7 21.06 5.07 9.31
CA ASN A 7 19.80 5.55 9.86
C ASN A 7 19.78 7.07 10.07
N GLN A 8 20.88 7.67 10.52
CA GLN A 8 21.00 9.12 10.64
C GLN A 8 20.94 9.82 9.27
N TRP A 9 21.56 9.21 8.26
CA TRP A 9 21.53 9.74 6.90
C TRP A 9 20.09 9.80 6.34
N ILE A 10 19.34 8.70 6.35
CA ILE A 10 17.98 8.70 5.83
C ILE A 10 17.08 9.62 6.66
N ALA A 11 17.24 9.66 7.99
CA ALA A 11 16.48 10.54 8.87
C ALA A 11 16.76 12.04 8.59
N SER A 12 17.90 12.40 8.01
CA SER A 12 18.19 13.79 7.61
C SER A 12 17.31 14.29 6.47
N TYR A 13 16.65 13.38 5.74
CA TYR A 13 15.67 13.68 4.68
C TYR A 13 14.24 13.79 5.21
N ARG A 14 14.04 13.63 6.53
CA ARG A 14 12.75 13.83 7.16
C ARG A 14 12.34 15.30 7.08
N THR A 15 11.10 15.55 6.69
CA THR A 15 10.54 16.89 6.61
C THR A 15 9.10 16.88 7.12
N ASP A 16 8.72 17.94 7.85
CA ASP A 16 7.35 18.18 8.26
C ASP A 16 6.53 18.87 7.14
N GLN A 17 7.20 19.29 6.06
CA GLN A 17 6.55 19.86 4.90
C GLN A 17 6.47 18.79 3.79
N PRO A 18 5.27 18.28 3.48
CA PRO A 18 5.13 17.34 2.38
C PRO A 18 5.44 18.03 1.06
N HIS A 19 6.39 17.49 0.32
CA HIS A 19 6.64 17.89 -1.06
C HIS A 19 5.80 17.00 -1.99
N PHE A 20 4.63 17.49 -2.35
CA PHE A 20 3.77 16.79 -3.30
C PHE A 20 4.37 16.76 -4.71
N GLY A 21 4.15 15.67 -5.42
CA GLY A 21 4.61 15.45 -6.79
C GLY A 21 5.33 14.11 -6.93
N LEU A 22 5.22 13.51 -8.10
CA LEU A 22 5.82 12.19 -8.39
C LEU A 22 7.11 12.30 -9.21
N GLU A 23 7.48 13.49 -9.64
CA GLU A 23 8.58 13.71 -10.57
C GLU A 23 9.92 13.23 -10.00
N ARG A 24 10.18 13.51 -8.71
CA ARG A 24 11.39 13.05 -8.01
C ARG A 24 11.45 11.54 -7.91
N MET A 25 10.30 10.91 -7.54
CA MET A 25 10.20 9.45 -7.49
C MET A 25 10.43 8.81 -8.86
N VAL A 26 9.81 9.35 -9.91
CA VAL A 26 10.03 8.87 -11.29
C VAL A 26 11.50 9.01 -11.68
N ARG A 27 12.14 10.15 -11.39
CA ARG A 27 13.55 10.37 -11.67
C ARG A 27 14.44 9.42 -10.87
N LEU A 28 14.21 9.29 -9.57
CA LEU A 28 14.99 8.44 -8.69
C LEU A 28 14.94 6.97 -9.13
N LEU A 29 13.75 6.47 -9.46
CA LEU A 29 13.56 5.11 -9.95
C LEU A 29 14.13 4.89 -11.36
N ALA A 30 14.10 5.91 -12.22
CA ALA A 30 14.71 5.84 -13.54
C ALA A 30 16.23 5.62 -13.45
N LEU A 31 16.92 6.29 -12.52
CA LEU A 31 18.33 6.09 -12.25
C LEU A 31 18.67 4.67 -11.74
N ARG A 32 17.66 3.95 -11.23
CA ARG A 32 17.77 2.54 -10.80
C ARG A 32 17.23 1.55 -11.84
N GLY A 33 16.93 1.99 -13.06
CA GLY A 33 16.43 1.14 -14.14
C GLY A 33 14.97 0.75 -13.99
N ASN A 34 14.15 1.63 -13.40
CA ASN A 34 12.69 1.52 -13.25
C ASN A 34 12.24 0.21 -12.61
N PRO A 35 12.71 -0.16 -11.41
CA PRO A 35 12.38 -1.43 -10.77
C PRO A 35 10.87 -1.61 -10.53
N HIS A 36 10.15 -0.53 -10.25
CA HIS A 36 8.69 -0.52 -10.02
C HIS A 36 7.88 -1.00 -11.23
N LEU A 37 8.38 -0.84 -12.45
CA LEU A 37 7.72 -1.30 -13.68
C LEU A 37 7.91 -2.81 -13.95
N LYS A 38 8.79 -3.46 -13.20
CA LYS A 38 9.07 -4.91 -13.34
C LYS A 38 8.20 -5.76 -12.41
N LEU A 39 7.41 -5.14 -11.55
CA LEU A 39 6.64 -5.78 -10.50
C LEU A 39 5.15 -5.87 -10.84
N LYS A 40 4.53 -6.97 -10.45
CA LYS A 40 3.07 -7.03 -10.29
C LYS A 40 2.73 -6.39 -8.95
N VAL A 41 2.01 -5.29 -8.96
CA VAL A 41 1.71 -4.53 -7.74
C VAL A 41 0.23 -4.61 -7.40
N ILE A 42 -0.08 -4.90 -6.13
CA ILE A 42 -1.38 -4.64 -5.52
C ILE A 42 -1.22 -3.36 -4.70
N HIS A 43 -1.96 -2.32 -5.04
CA HIS A 43 -1.83 -1.00 -4.41
C HIS A 43 -2.98 -0.73 -3.45
N ILE A 44 -2.69 -0.57 -2.17
CA ILE A 44 -3.70 -0.47 -1.10
C ILE A 44 -3.66 0.91 -0.45
N GLY A 45 -4.77 1.65 -0.61
CA GLY A 45 -5.02 2.93 0.05
C GLY A 45 -6.20 2.88 1.02
N GLY A 46 -6.49 4.01 1.66
CA GLY A 46 -7.60 4.17 2.60
C GLY A 46 -7.20 4.92 3.87
N THR A 47 -8.16 5.23 4.71
CA THR A 47 -7.90 5.87 6.01
C THR A 47 -7.49 4.82 7.04
N ASN A 48 -8.35 3.87 7.35
CA ASN A 48 -8.12 2.81 8.32
C ASN A 48 -8.18 1.43 7.65
N GLY A 49 -7.57 0.43 8.28
CA GLY A 49 -7.67 -0.97 7.85
C GLY A 49 -6.64 -1.41 6.80
N LYS A 50 -5.83 -0.50 6.23
CA LYS A 50 -4.80 -0.84 5.24
C LYS A 50 -3.90 -1.98 5.71
N GLY A 51 -3.17 -1.77 6.81
CA GLY A 51 -2.23 -2.76 7.34
C GLY A 51 -2.87 -4.11 7.68
N SER A 52 -4.09 -4.12 8.27
CA SER A 52 -4.83 -5.37 8.55
C SER A 52 -5.22 -6.10 7.27
N THR A 53 -5.77 -5.39 6.28
CA THR A 53 -6.13 -5.96 4.97
C THR A 53 -4.90 -6.54 4.26
N ILE A 54 -3.78 -5.80 4.29
CA ILE A 54 -2.50 -6.25 3.74
C ILE A 54 -2.01 -7.51 4.45
N ALA A 55 -2.06 -7.55 5.78
CA ALA A 55 -1.63 -8.71 6.56
C ALA A 55 -2.46 -9.96 6.22
N PHE A 56 -3.79 -9.84 6.11
CA PHE A 56 -4.63 -10.95 5.68
C PHE A 56 -4.31 -11.40 4.25
N LEU A 57 -4.23 -10.47 3.31
CA LEU A 57 -3.95 -10.77 1.90
C LEU A 57 -2.56 -11.40 1.72
N LYS A 58 -1.53 -10.83 2.36
CA LYS A 58 -0.15 -11.37 2.35
C LYS A 58 -0.14 -12.83 2.80
N ASN A 59 -0.80 -13.11 3.93
CA ASN A 59 -0.84 -14.47 4.48
C ASN A 59 -1.55 -15.46 3.54
N MET A 60 -2.67 -15.05 2.92
CA MET A 60 -3.38 -15.90 1.95
C MET A 60 -2.53 -16.18 0.71
N LEU A 61 -1.92 -15.15 0.11
CA LEU A 61 -1.04 -15.30 -1.06
C LEU A 61 0.20 -16.13 -0.73
N GLY A 62 0.81 -15.92 0.45
CA GLY A 62 1.95 -16.72 0.92
C GLY A 62 1.59 -18.20 1.11
N LYS A 63 0.38 -18.52 1.60
CA LYS A 63 -0.11 -19.91 1.71
C LYS A 63 -0.38 -20.56 0.35
N MET A 64 -0.57 -19.76 -0.70
CA MET A 64 -0.60 -20.28 -2.08
C MET A 64 0.78 -20.52 -2.66
N GLY A 65 1.85 -20.28 -1.91
CA GLY A 65 3.24 -20.51 -2.31
C GLY A 65 3.90 -19.33 -3.02
N LEU A 66 3.26 -18.14 -3.02
CA LEU A 66 3.83 -16.96 -3.65
C LEU A 66 4.86 -16.27 -2.73
N ARG A 67 5.88 -15.69 -3.35
CA ARG A 67 6.79 -14.75 -2.72
C ARG A 67 6.15 -13.35 -2.76
N VAL A 68 5.67 -12.88 -1.63
CA VAL A 68 4.90 -11.62 -1.51
C VAL A 68 5.77 -10.55 -0.89
N GLY A 69 6.16 -9.55 -1.67
CA GLY A 69 6.75 -8.32 -1.14
C GLY A 69 5.67 -7.46 -0.45
N VAL A 70 5.98 -6.88 0.69
CA VAL A 70 5.07 -5.96 1.40
C VAL A 70 5.84 -4.71 1.79
N PHE A 71 5.35 -3.57 1.34
CA PHE A 71 5.74 -2.25 1.83
C PHE A 71 4.62 -1.67 2.66
N SER A 72 4.91 -1.32 3.91
CA SER A 72 3.94 -0.75 4.85
C SER A 72 4.50 0.47 5.57
N SER A 73 3.63 1.35 6.05
CA SER A 73 4.01 2.57 6.77
C SER A 73 3.00 2.94 7.86
N PRO A 74 3.45 3.61 8.93
CA PRO A 74 4.85 3.89 9.29
C PRO A 74 5.59 2.66 9.81
N TYR A 75 6.91 2.75 10.03
CA TYR A 75 7.65 1.72 10.75
C TYR A 75 7.29 1.74 12.24
N LEU A 76 7.43 0.58 12.90
CA LEU A 76 7.19 0.46 14.33
C LEU A 76 8.42 0.83 15.16
N ILE A 77 9.58 0.25 14.84
CA ILE A 77 10.84 0.44 15.56
C ILE A 77 11.98 0.76 14.58
N HIS A 78 12.07 0.04 13.47
CA HIS A 78 13.16 0.12 12.51
C HIS A 78 12.65 0.28 11.07
N TYR A 79 13.44 0.87 10.18
CA TYR A 79 13.12 0.96 8.76
C TYR A 79 12.91 -0.40 8.10
N THR A 80 13.56 -1.46 8.61
CA THR A 80 13.35 -2.83 8.15
C THR A 80 11.93 -3.32 8.33
N ASP A 81 11.16 -2.74 9.27
CA ASP A 81 9.78 -3.14 9.53
C ASP A 81 8.83 -2.76 8.39
N GLN A 82 9.24 -1.81 7.54
CA GLN A 82 8.44 -1.33 6.42
C GLN A 82 8.54 -2.23 5.18
N ILE A 83 9.60 -3.04 5.05
CA ILE A 83 9.91 -3.82 3.85
C ILE A 83 10.07 -5.27 4.23
N ALA A 84 9.19 -6.14 3.75
CA ALA A 84 9.24 -7.55 4.04
C ALA A 84 8.96 -8.40 2.78
N ILE A 85 9.45 -9.63 2.76
CA ILE A 85 9.03 -10.67 1.83
C ILE A 85 8.46 -11.80 2.65
N ASN A 86 7.18 -12.08 2.47
CA ASN A 86 6.40 -12.98 3.33
C ASN A 86 6.51 -12.56 4.81
N GLU A 87 7.09 -13.40 5.67
CA GLU A 87 7.24 -13.12 7.10
C GLU A 87 8.60 -12.50 7.47
N GLU A 88 9.51 -12.33 6.50
CA GLU A 88 10.88 -11.90 6.74
C GLU A 88 11.06 -10.44 6.34
N SER A 89 11.41 -9.59 7.30
CA SER A 89 11.84 -8.21 7.02
C SER A 89 13.11 -8.20 6.18
N ILE A 90 13.32 -7.16 5.40
CA ILE A 90 14.55 -6.96 4.64
C ILE A 90 15.76 -7.09 5.60
N PRO A 91 16.78 -7.91 5.27
CA PRO A 91 17.98 -8.00 6.07
C PRO A 91 18.67 -6.63 6.22
N GLU A 92 19.10 -6.28 7.44
CA GLU A 92 19.77 -4.99 7.70
C GLU A 92 20.90 -4.71 6.73
N ALA A 93 21.79 -5.68 6.50
CA ALA A 93 22.91 -5.51 5.58
C ALA A 93 22.46 -5.22 4.13
N ARG A 94 21.30 -5.76 3.72
CA ARG A 94 20.74 -5.48 2.40
C ARG A 94 20.17 -4.07 2.32
N LEU A 95 19.43 -3.65 3.37
CA LEU A 95 18.94 -2.28 3.49
C LEU A 95 20.08 -1.27 3.49
N GLU A 96 21.12 -1.50 4.29
CA GLU A 96 22.32 -0.65 4.32
C GLU A 96 23.00 -0.53 2.94
N THR A 97 23.12 -1.63 2.21
CA THR A 97 23.69 -1.61 0.85
C THR A 97 22.86 -0.73 -0.08
N LEU A 98 21.54 -0.89 -0.09
CA LEU A 98 20.64 -0.08 -0.90
C LEU A 98 20.69 1.39 -0.49
N MET A 99 20.72 1.70 0.81
CA MET A 99 20.86 3.07 1.29
C MET A 99 22.17 3.74 0.83
N VAL A 100 23.29 3.00 0.79
CA VAL A 100 24.56 3.52 0.25
C VAL A 100 24.42 3.81 -1.24
N ASP A 101 23.78 2.93 -2.00
CA ASP A 101 23.54 3.16 -3.44
C ASP A 101 22.71 4.42 -3.67
N TYR A 102 21.59 4.56 -2.95
CA TYR A 102 20.71 5.73 -3.04
C TYR A 102 21.39 7.02 -2.58
N ARG A 103 22.21 6.94 -1.54
CA ARG A 103 23.05 8.07 -1.10
C ARG A 103 23.97 8.56 -2.22
N SER A 104 24.61 7.65 -2.92
CA SER A 104 25.50 8.00 -4.03
C SER A 104 24.76 8.73 -5.17
N LEU A 105 23.48 8.44 -5.38
CA LEU A 105 22.64 9.16 -6.34
C LEU A 105 22.24 10.55 -5.83
N LEU A 106 21.84 10.63 -4.56
CA LEU A 106 21.31 11.86 -3.95
C LEU A 106 22.40 12.90 -3.62
N GLU A 107 23.63 12.45 -3.36
CA GLU A 107 24.77 13.32 -3.01
C GLU A 107 25.81 13.42 -4.15
N GLY A 108 25.63 12.67 -5.26
CA GLY A 108 26.52 12.61 -6.41
C GLY A 108 26.13 13.53 -7.56
N GLU A 109 26.41 13.11 -8.78
CA GLU A 109 26.19 13.90 -10.01
C GLU A 109 24.72 14.24 -10.28
N HIS A 110 23.78 13.48 -9.70
CA HIS A 110 22.33 13.67 -9.85
C HIS A 110 21.70 14.50 -8.72
N ALA A 111 22.48 14.98 -7.76
CA ALA A 111 21.99 15.69 -6.57
C ALA A 111 21.08 16.88 -6.91
N HIS A 112 21.39 17.64 -7.97
CA HIS A 112 20.59 18.78 -8.40
C HIS A 112 19.19 18.36 -8.86
N ASP A 113 19.07 17.26 -9.61
CA ASP A 113 17.80 16.77 -10.16
C ASP A 113 16.89 16.14 -9.09
N LEU A 114 17.48 15.77 -7.95
CA LEU A 114 16.84 15.07 -6.83
C LEU A 114 16.69 15.97 -5.59
N GLN A 115 16.89 17.27 -5.75
CA GLN A 115 16.77 18.22 -4.64
C GLN A 115 15.35 18.18 -4.04
N GLY A 116 15.27 18.15 -2.71
CA GLY A 116 14.00 18.09 -1.98
C GLY A 116 13.40 16.68 -1.90
N THR A 117 14.14 15.62 -2.27
CA THR A 117 13.76 14.23 -1.99
C THR A 117 13.52 14.04 -0.50
N THR A 118 12.50 13.28 -0.15
CA THR A 118 12.10 13.03 1.24
C THR A 118 12.49 11.63 1.72
N GLU A 119 12.54 11.44 3.04
CA GLU A 119 12.75 10.14 3.68
C GLU A 119 11.79 9.07 3.12
N PHE A 120 10.51 9.42 2.97
CA PHE A 120 9.50 8.48 2.46
C PHE A 120 9.70 8.12 0.99
N GLU A 121 10.12 9.06 0.16
CA GLU A 121 10.48 8.77 -1.24
C GLU A 121 11.67 7.81 -1.32
N ILE A 122 12.70 8.00 -0.49
CA ILE A 122 13.88 7.12 -0.47
C ILE A 122 13.49 5.69 -0.07
N ILE A 123 12.78 5.52 1.05
CA ILE A 123 12.43 4.17 1.52
C ILE A 123 11.44 3.47 0.58
N THR A 124 10.52 4.21 -0.05
CA THR A 124 9.62 3.68 -1.08
C THR A 124 10.40 3.20 -2.31
N ALA A 125 11.37 3.98 -2.77
CA ALA A 125 12.21 3.60 -3.91
C ALA A 125 13.07 2.37 -3.59
N ILE A 126 13.63 2.29 -2.37
CA ILE A 126 14.36 1.11 -1.87
C ILE A 126 13.47 -0.13 -1.87
N ALA A 127 12.21 0.01 -1.43
CA ALA A 127 11.27 -1.12 -1.42
C ALA A 127 11.02 -1.67 -2.84
N TYR A 128 10.77 -0.81 -3.82
CA TYR A 128 10.62 -1.23 -5.21
C TYR A 128 11.88 -1.91 -5.76
N ASP A 129 13.07 -1.36 -5.47
CA ASP A 129 14.34 -1.92 -5.92
C ASP A 129 14.60 -3.28 -5.28
N TYR A 130 14.37 -3.39 -3.98
CA TYR A 130 14.51 -4.65 -3.25
C TYR A 130 13.58 -5.73 -3.81
N PHE A 131 12.28 -5.46 -3.94
CA PHE A 131 11.32 -6.44 -4.46
C PHE A 131 11.64 -6.87 -5.88
N ALA A 132 12.07 -5.97 -6.74
CA ALA A 132 12.48 -6.30 -8.10
C ALA A 132 13.76 -7.15 -8.13
N SER A 133 14.76 -6.84 -7.28
CA SER A 133 16.00 -7.61 -7.19
C SER A 133 15.78 -9.02 -6.63
N GLU A 134 14.83 -9.16 -5.70
CA GLU A 134 14.44 -10.44 -5.10
C GLU A 134 13.43 -11.24 -5.94
N GLN A 135 12.96 -10.66 -7.06
CA GLN A 135 12.02 -11.30 -7.99
C GLN A 135 10.77 -11.84 -7.27
N VAL A 136 10.13 -10.98 -6.46
CA VAL A 136 8.86 -11.35 -5.82
C VAL A 136 7.77 -11.61 -6.86
N ASP A 137 6.85 -12.54 -6.59
CA ASP A 137 5.75 -12.86 -7.49
C ASP A 137 4.72 -11.72 -7.56
N VAL A 138 4.54 -11.03 -6.43
CA VAL A 138 3.67 -9.87 -6.26
C VAL A 138 4.18 -8.96 -5.15
N ALA A 139 4.04 -7.65 -5.32
CA ALA A 139 4.33 -6.66 -4.28
C ALA A 139 3.03 -5.99 -3.83
N ILE A 140 2.76 -5.95 -2.53
CA ILE A 140 1.67 -5.19 -1.93
C ILE A 140 2.26 -3.88 -1.42
N MET A 141 1.83 -2.75 -2.00
CA MET A 141 2.31 -1.43 -1.64
C MET A 141 1.23 -0.68 -0.87
N GLU A 142 1.52 -0.34 0.38
CA GLU A 142 0.66 0.50 1.21
C GLU A 142 0.89 1.97 0.88
N VAL A 143 -0.19 2.69 0.60
CA VAL A 143 -0.17 4.16 0.47
C VAL A 143 0.18 4.79 1.81
N GLY A 144 1.17 5.65 1.84
CA GLY A 144 1.55 6.38 3.05
C GLY A 144 0.52 7.43 3.42
N MET A 145 0.19 8.33 2.50
CA MET A 145 -0.77 9.40 2.73
C MET A 145 -1.50 9.81 1.46
N GLY A 146 -2.81 10.04 1.56
CA GLY A 146 -3.64 10.44 0.42
C GLY A 146 -3.75 9.31 -0.60
N GLY A 147 -3.08 9.44 -1.71
CA GLY A 147 -3.05 8.47 -2.80
C GLY A 147 -2.55 9.07 -4.11
N LEU A 148 -3.21 10.12 -4.61
CA LEU A 148 -2.90 10.72 -5.92
C LEU A 148 -1.43 11.11 -6.09
N LEU A 149 -0.84 11.75 -5.09
CA LEU A 149 0.53 12.24 -5.09
C LEU A 149 1.43 11.48 -4.08
N ASP A 150 0.97 10.33 -3.61
CA ASP A 150 1.77 9.47 -2.74
C ASP A 150 2.94 8.86 -3.50
N SER A 151 4.11 8.77 -2.87
CA SER A 151 5.33 8.24 -3.49
C SER A 151 5.15 6.82 -4.05
N THR A 152 4.23 6.03 -3.49
CA THR A 152 3.92 4.69 -3.99
C THR A 152 3.15 4.70 -5.31
N ASN A 153 2.50 5.82 -5.67
CA ASN A 153 1.59 5.90 -6.83
C ASN A 153 2.30 6.00 -8.19
N VAL A 154 3.61 5.83 -8.23
CA VAL A 154 4.41 5.70 -9.46
C VAL A 154 4.24 4.34 -10.14
N CYS A 155 3.69 3.35 -9.45
CA CYS A 155 3.49 2.01 -9.99
C CYS A 155 2.33 1.93 -11.00
N GLN A 156 2.36 0.84 -11.80
CA GLN A 156 1.23 0.36 -12.60
C GLN A 156 0.68 -0.89 -11.92
N PRO A 157 -0.31 -0.75 -11.02
CA PRO A 157 -0.83 -1.89 -10.28
C PRO A 157 -1.65 -2.81 -11.18
N ILE A 158 -1.69 -4.09 -10.83
CA ILE A 158 -2.61 -5.07 -11.44
C ILE A 158 -3.94 -5.13 -10.69
N LEU A 159 -3.99 -4.59 -9.48
CA LEU A 159 -5.15 -4.56 -8.61
C LEU A 159 -5.03 -3.41 -7.61
N THR A 160 -6.12 -2.70 -7.37
CA THR A 160 -6.20 -1.58 -6.43
C THR A 160 -7.20 -1.88 -5.33
N GLY A 161 -6.87 -1.52 -4.08
CA GLY A 161 -7.77 -1.59 -2.94
C GLY A 161 -7.92 -0.25 -2.22
N ILE A 162 -9.14 0.13 -1.86
CA ILE A 162 -9.41 1.29 -1.00
C ILE A 162 -10.23 0.80 0.20
N THR A 163 -9.62 0.80 1.39
CA THR A 163 -10.20 0.15 2.59
C THR A 163 -11.37 0.94 3.16
N THR A 164 -11.12 2.12 3.69
CA THR A 164 -12.15 3.02 4.24
C THR A 164 -11.83 4.47 3.90
N ILE A 165 -12.83 5.34 3.97
CA ILE A 165 -12.66 6.79 3.89
C ILE A 165 -13.16 7.40 5.19
N GLY A 166 -12.35 8.24 5.80
CA GLY A 166 -12.68 9.01 7.01
C GLY A 166 -11.87 10.30 7.04
N LEU A 167 -12.26 11.21 7.89
CA LEU A 167 -11.53 12.48 8.09
C LEU A 167 -10.16 12.18 8.70
N ASP A 168 -9.12 12.38 7.91
CA ASP A 168 -7.73 12.17 8.26
C ASP A 168 -6.86 13.11 7.46
N HIS A 169 -5.78 13.64 8.06
CA HIS A 169 -4.88 14.60 7.44
C HIS A 169 -5.62 15.77 6.74
N VAL A 170 -6.70 16.27 7.36
CA VAL A 170 -7.60 17.27 6.76
C VAL A 170 -6.90 18.53 6.27
N ALA A 171 -5.82 18.95 6.95
CA ALA A 171 -5.02 20.11 6.53
C ALA A 171 -4.32 19.93 5.17
N LEU A 172 -4.17 18.68 4.69
CA LEU A 172 -3.45 18.33 3.48
C LEU A 172 -4.36 17.71 2.40
N LEU A 173 -5.35 16.93 2.81
CA LEU A 173 -6.20 16.16 1.90
C LEU A 173 -7.56 16.79 1.64
N GLY A 174 -7.91 17.83 2.40
CA GLY A 174 -9.23 18.49 2.34
C GLY A 174 -10.09 18.21 3.57
N ASP A 175 -11.10 19.01 3.78
CA ASP A 175 -11.95 19.07 4.97
C ASP A 175 -13.28 18.32 4.81
N SER A 176 -13.48 17.61 3.70
CA SER A 176 -14.66 16.78 3.44
C SER A 176 -14.29 15.34 3.06
N LEU A 177 -15.24 14.42 3.26
CA LEU A 177 -15.06 13.01 2.88
C LEU A 177 -14.89 12.85 1.37
N GLU A 178 -15.56 13.68 0.58
CA GLU A 178 -15.45 13.69 -0.88
C GLU A 178 -14.07 14.13 -1.33
N ALA A 179 -13.49 15.19 -0.76
CA ALA A 179 -12.14 15.66 -1.08
C ALA A 179 -11.10 14.61 -0.73
N ILE A 180 -11.21 13.98 0.44
CA ILE A 180 -10.32 12.89 0.86
C ILE A 180 -10.49 11.66 -0.04
N ALA A 181 -11.74 11.34 -0.44
CA ALA A 181 -12.01 10.24 -1.38
C ALA A 181 -11.37 10.48 -2.75
N GLU A 182 -11.39 11.73 -3.25
CA GLU A 182 -10.74 12.10 -4.52
C GLU A 182 -9.23 11.88 -4.46
N GLN A 183 -8.58 12.32 -3.37
CA GLN A 183 -7.15 12.10 -3.16
C GLN A 183 -6.81 10.60 -3.09
N LYS A 184 -7.59 9.81 -2.34
CA LYS A 184 -7.33 8.37 -2.22
C LYS A 184 -7.66 7.60 -3.50
N ALA A 185 -8.69 8.00 -4.23
CA ALA A 185 -9.04 7.42 -5.53
C ALA A 185 -8.02 7.73 -6.65
N GLY A 186 -7.06 8.63 -6.40
CA GLY A 186 -5.94 8.89 -7.31
C GLY A 186 -5.05 7.67 -7.60
N ILE A 187 -5.15 6.60 -6.80
CA ILE A 187 -4.45 5.32 -7.07
C ILE A 187 -5.16 4.44 -8.10
N ILE A 188 -6.40 4.76 -8.49
CA ILE A 188 -7.15 4.02 -9.51
C ILE A 188 -6.55 4.28 -10.88
N LYS A 189 -6.19 3.22 -11.62
CA LYS A 189 -5.60 3.31 -12.95
C LYS A 189 -6.55 2.78 -14.03
N GLN A 190 -6.32 3.21 -15.26
CA GLN A 190 -7.13 2.83 -16.43
C GLN A 190 -7.23 1.31 -16.56
N GLY A 191 -8.45 0.78 -16.56
CA GLY A 191 -8.75 -0.64 -16.74
C GLY A 191 -8.32 -1.57 -15.61
N VAL A 192 -7.73 -1.05 -14.52
CA VAL A 192 -7.26 -1.85 -13.39
C VAL A 192 -8.39 -2.12 -12.40
N PRO A 193 -8.65 -3.38 -12.00
CA PRO A 193 -9.69 -3.70 -11.04
C PRO A 193 -9.50 -2.97 -9.70
N LEU A 194 -10.63 -2.57 -9.10
CA LEU A 194 -10.73 -1.91 -7.82
C LEU A 194 -11.61 -2.73 -6.87
N VAL A 195 -11.12 -2.96 -5.64
CA VAL A 195 -11.91 -3.48 -4.53
C VAL A 195 -12.05 -2.40 -3.48
N THR A 196 -13.27 -2.11 -3.03
CA THR A 196 -13.52 -1.15 -1.94
C THR A 196 -13.99 -1.87 -0.69
N GLY A 197 -13.48 -1.46 0.46
CA GLY A 197 -14.02 -1.86 1.76
C GLY A 197 -15.34 -1.14 2.09
N ASN A 198 -15.71 -1.13 3.37
CA ASN A 198 -16.91 -0.46 3.87
C ASN A 198 -16.71 1.06 3.87
N ILE A 199 -17.20 1.73 2.84
CA ILE A 199 -17.05 3.18 2.60
C ILE A 199 -18.42 3.84 2.64
N VAL A 200 -18.52 4.98 3.33
CA VAL A 200 -19.76 5.76 3.42
C VAL A 200 -20.23 6.25 2.05
N PRO A 201 -21.54 6.36 1.82
CA PRO A 201 -22.12 6.57 0.48
C PRO A 201 -21.59 7.80 -0.26
N GLU A 202 -21.40 8.94 0.43
CA GLU A 202 -20.90 10.18 -0.17
C GLU A 202 -19.47 10.04 -0.71
N ALA A 203 -18.58 9.40 0.02
CA ALA A 203 -17.21 9.11 -0.41
C ALA A 203 -17.17 8.02 -1.51
N LEU A 204 -18.02 6.99 -1.38
CA LEU A 204 -18.13 5.92 -2.37
C LEU A 204 -18.61 6.46 -3.72
N ALA A 205 -19.51 7.44 -3.74
CA ALA A 205 -19.99 8.07 -4.97
C ALA A 205 -18.83 8.70 -5.78
N VAL A 206 -17.90 9.38 -5.10
CA VAL A 206 -16.70 9.96 -5.74
C VAL A 206 -15.80 8.86 -6.32
N ILE A 207 -15.52 7.82 -5.51
CA ILE A 207 -14.70 6.68 -5.95
C ILE A 207 -15.33 6.00 -7.17
N ASN A 208 -16.65 5.79 -7.17
CA ASN A 208 -17.40 5.18 -8.27
C ASN A 208 -17.32 6.02 -9.55
N GLN A 209 -17.41 7.35 -9.44
CA GLN A 209 -17.27 8.25 -10.57
C GLN A 209 -15.87 8.16 -11.20
N ILE A 210 -14.82 8.15 -10.37
CA ILE A 210 -13.44 8.03 -10.82
C ILE A 210 -13.18 6.66 -11.44
N ALA A 211 -13.63 5.58 -10.80
CA ALA A 211 -13.50 4.22 -11.32
C ALA A 211 -14.19 4.08 -12.69
N LYS A 212 -15.39 4.65 -12.85
CA LYS A 212 -16.09 4.68 -14.14
C LYS A 212 -15.29 5.45 -15.21
N ALA A 213 -14.75 6.61 -14.87
CA ALA A 213 -13.94 7.41 -15.80
C ALA A 213 -12.64 6.71 -16.21
N LYS A 214 -12.12 5.83 -15.34
CA LYS A 214 -10.94 4.99 -15.59
C LYS A 214 -11.29 3.61 -16.17
N GLU A 215 -12.56 3.34 -16.47
CA GLU A 215 -13.01 2.02 -16.93
C GLU A 215 -12.51 0.87 -16.01
N ALA A 216 -12.34 1.15 -14.74
CA ALA A 216 -11.86 0.21 -13.73
C ALA A 216 -13.00 -0.71 -13.29
N PRO A 217 -12.93 -2.03 -13.54
CA PRO A 217 -13.87 -2.99 -12.93
C PRO A 217 -13.82 -2.86 -11.42
N ARG A 218 -14.96 -2.94 -10.74
CA ARG A 218 -15.02 -2.73 -9.29
C ARG A 218 -15.79 -3.84 -8.59
N LEU A 219 -15.33 -4.18 -7.38
CA LEU A 219 -16.05 -4.96 -6.38
C LEU A 219 -16.26 -4.09 -5.16
N VAL A 220 -17.52 -3.85 -4.81
CA VAL A 220 -17.95 -2.92 -3.77
C VAL A 220 -18.51 -3.69 -2.58
N TYR A 221 -17.99 -3.39 -1.38
CA TYR A 221 -18.54 -3.93 -0.14
C TYR A 221 -20.01 -3.55 0.02
N GLY A 222 -20.85 -4.53 0.40
CA GLY A 222 -22.28 -4.34 0.56
C GLY A 222 -23.09 -4.46 -0.74
N GLU A 223 -22.45 -4.38 -1.92
CA GLU A 223 -23.08 -4.59 -3.23
C GLU A 223 -22.65 -5.93 -3.83
N ASP A 224 -21.34 -6.12 -4.04
CA ASP A 224 -20.78 -7.28 -4.73
C ASP A 224 -20.29 -8.36 -3.77
N TYR A 225 -19.89 -7.98 -2.56
CA TYR A 225 -19.53 -8.90 -1.49
C TYR A 225 -19.88 -8.33 -0.12
N GLN A 226 -20.06 -9.22 0.85
CA GLN A 226 -20.38 -8.83 2.22
C GLN A 226 -19.87 -9.83 3.24
N VAL A 227 -19.77 -9.38 4.49
CA VAL A 227 -19.47 -10.22 5.65
C VAL A 227 -20.56 -10.11 6.70
N SER A 228 -20.77 -11.17 7.46
CA SER A 228 -21.72 -11.18 8.58
C SER A 228 -21.07 -11.86 9.79
N HIS A 229 -21.00 -11.13 10.91
CA HIS A 229 -20.40 -11.62 12.14
C HIS A 229 -21.23 -12.78 12.73
N GLN A 230 -20.54 -13.85 13.17
CA GLN A 230 -21.12 -15.07 13.71
C GLN A 230 -20.70 -15.34 15.16
N GLY A 231 -19.82 -14.54 15.71
CA GLY A 231 -19.32 -14.65 17.08
C GLY A 231 -17.81 -14.59 17.16
N SER A 232 -17.28 -14.61 18.40
CA SER A 232 -15.85 -14.58 18.67
C SER A 232 -15.38 -15.93 19.21
N VAL A 233 -14.23 -16.41 18.77
CA VAL A 233 -13.64 -17.67 19.23
C VAL A 233 -12.15 -17.46 19.52
N GLY A 234 -11.76 -17.68 20.79
CA GLY A 234 -10.37 -17.43 21.21
C GLY A 234 -9.95 -15.98 21.01
N THR A 235 -8.93 -15.75 20.20
CA THR A 235 -8.39 -14.43 19.87
C THR A 235 -8.90 -13.88 18.54
N GLY A 236 -9.95 -14.46 17.95
CA GLY A 236 -10.43 -14.10 16.61
C GLY A 236 -11.94 -13.99 16.51
N GLU A 237 -12.38 -13.46 15.37
CA GLU A 237 -13.79 -13.34 15.02
C GLU A 237 -14.19 -14.37 13.97
N VAL A 238 -15.37 -14.97 14.13
CA VAL A 238 -15.97 -15.86 13.13
C VAL A 238 -16.98 -15.06 12.30
N PHE A 239 -16.92 -15.21 10.99
CA PHE A 239 -17.79 -14.51 10.06
C PHE A 239 -18.13 -15.35 8.83
N ASP A 240 -19.29 -15.11 8.28
CA ASP A 240 -19.66 -15.61 6.97
C ASP A 240 -19.32 -14.56 5.92
N TYR A 241 -18.68 -14.99 4.83
CA TYR A 241 -18.37 -14.20 3.65
C TYR A 241 -19.22 -14.67 2.49
N THR A 242 -19.75 -13.72 1.72
CA THR A 242 -20.57 -14.01 0.54
C THR A 242 -20.18 -13.09 -0.60
N SER A 243 -19.90 -13.68 -1.75
CA SER A 243 -19.75 -13.00 -3.06
C SER A 243 -20.24 -13.95 -4.16
N PRO A 244 -20.36 -13.48 -5.43
CA PRO A 244 -20.66 -14.36 -6.55
C PRO A 244 -19.63 -15.47 -6.78
N LEU A 245 -18.38 -15.25 -6.38
CA LEU A 245 -17.26 -16.17 -6.60
C LEU A 245 -17.02 -17.11 -5.42
N ARG A 246 -17.40 -16.70 -4.19
CA ARG A 246 -17.08 -17.44 -2.97
C ARG A 246 -18.13 -17.25 -1.90
N GLN A 247 -18.47 -18.35 -1.24
CA GLN A 247 -19.26 -18.34 -0.01
C GLN A 247 -18.60 -19.27 1.01
N GLY A 248 -18.58 -18.85 2.26
CA GLY A 248 -18.01 -19.70 3.32
C GLY A 248 -17.92 -19.00 4.66
N ARG A 249 -17.65 -19.83 5.67
CA ARG A 249 -17.39 -19.39 7.04
C ARG A 249 -15.89 -19.32 7.29
N PHE A 250 -15.43 -18.20 7.81
CA PHE A 250 -14.04 -17.90 8.06
C PHE A 250 -13.84 -17.44 9.50
N GLN A 251 -12.57 -17.50 9.94
CA GLN A 251 -12.16 -16.97 11.23
C GLN A 251 -10.95 -16.07 11.04
N THR A 252 -10.95 -14.89 11.66
CA THR A 252 -9.77 -14.04 11.75
C THR A 252 -8.88 -14.48 12.91
N GLY A 253 -7.60 -14.11 12.88
CA GLY A 253 -6.72 -14.19 14.05
C GLY A 253 -6.71 -12.92 14.91
N LEU A 254 -7.55 -11.92 14.58
CA LEU A 254 -7.63 -10.62 15.22
C LEU A 254 -9.05 -10.37 15.73
N LEU A 255 -9.16 -9.73 16.90
CA LEU A 255 -10.44 -9.34 17.51
C LEU A 255 -10.94 -8.00 16.96
N GLY A 256 -12.27 -7.86 16.91
CA GLY A 256 -12.98 -6.65 16.57
C GLY A 256 -13.72 -6.72 15.24
N LEU A 257 -14.94 -6.19 15.20
CA LEU A 257 -15.83 -6.27 14.04
C LEU A 257 -15.21 -5.67 12.77
N HIS A 258 -14.40 -4.61 12.90
CA HIS A 258 -13.68 -4.02 11.78
C HIS A 258 -12.68 -5.01 11.14
N GLN A 259 -12.21 -6.03 11.88
CA GLN A 259 -11.29 -7.03 11.33
C GLN A 259 -11.98 -8.02 10.41
N ILE A 260 -13.27 -8.29 10.61
CA ILE A 260 -14.02 -9.13 9.65
C ILE A 260 -14.24 -8.40 8.32
N GLU A 261 -14.43 -7.07 8.34
CA GLU A 261 -14.52 -6.24 7.13
C GLU A 261 -13.17 -6.20 6.38
N ASN A 262 -12.07 -5.99 7.12
CA ASN A 262 -10.72 -6.02 6.55
C ASN A 262 -10.39 -7.42 5.95
N ALA A 263 -10.76 -8.49 6.65
CA ALA A 263 -10.57 -9.86 6.17
C ALA A 263 -11.45 -10.16 4.94
N GLY A 264 -12.70 -9.71 4.95
CA GLY A 264 -13.61 -9.82 3.80
C GLY A 264 -13.08 -9.09 2.57
N MET A 265 -12.55 -7.88 2.74
CA MET A 265 -11.90 -7.15 1.66
C MET A 265 -10.65 -7.88 1.15
N ALA A 266 -9.84 -8.47 2.04
CA ALA A 266 -8.69 -9.25 1.64
C ALA A 266 -9.07 -10.50 0.83
N ILE A 267 -10.20 -11.16 1.16
CA ILE A 267 -10.76 -12.27 0.38
C ILE A 267 -11.23 -11.78 -1.00
N ALA A 268 -11.92 -10.63 -1.07
CA ALA A 268 -12.35 -10.03 -2.33
C ALA A 268 -11.16 -9.64 -3.23
N LEU A 269 -10.09 -9.11 -2.64
CA LEU A 269 -8.83 -8.83 -3.35
C LEU A 269 -8.19 -10.12 -3.88
N LEU A 270 -8.17 -11.19 -3.07
CA LEU A 270 -7.63 -12.49 -3.47
C LEU A 270 -8.43 -13.10 -4.63
N ASP A 271 -9.77 -13.00 -4.59
CA ASP A 271 -10.65 -13.53 -5.64
C ASP A 271 -10.54 -12.73 -6.96
N THR A 272 -10.02 -11.49 -6.89
CA THR A 272 -9.81 -10.62 -8.05
C THR A 272 -8.40 -10.74 -8.63
N PHE A 273 -7.42 -11.14 -7.80
CA PHE A 273 -6.00 -11.35 -8.17
C PHE A 273 -5.82 -12.56 -9.08
#